data_881123cb9d4e33c84d33e2dd1980f9d3
#
_entry.id   881123cb9d4e33c84d33e2dd1980f9d3
#
_cell.length_a   1.000
_cell.length_b   1.000
_cell.length_c   1.000
_cell.angle_alpha   90.00
_cell.angle_beta   90.00
_cell.angle_gamma   90.00
#
_symmetry.space_group_name_H-M   'P 1'
#
loop_
_entity.id
_entity.type
_entity.pdbx_description
1 polymer ?
#
loop_
_entity_poly.entity_id
_entity_poly.type
_entity_poly.pdbx_seq_one_letter_code
_entity_poly.pdbx_strand_id
1 'polypeptide(L)'
;MSNQQNLFYQFPDKTEITSKIIATRPHFFGTAIAVEENIVRAAGGGEPRDVGKVNGSPIQHVEKQNGKTWIAFDDDPASYKPDTVVEIELDRDHRDQRRRLHTGVHLAIRCAYNHFDDIRITEAEITEDASSAIIKGEVSRAIDKGDIAQIDMAMRSIVGKELPVSLSRAKSV
;
A
#
# COMPACT_ATOMS: atom_id res chain seq x y z
N MET A 1 27.59 6.11 -2.53
CA MET A 1 26.48 5.16 -2.27
C MET A 1 25.27 5.67 -3.03
N SER A 2 24.76 4.92 -4.02
CA SER A 2 23.56 5.31 -4.78
C SER A 2 22.36 5.34 -3.82
N ASN A 3 21.58 6.42 -3.92
CA ASN A 3 20.40 6.62 -3.11
C ASN A 3 19.22 5.95 -3.80
N GLN A 4 18.42 5.17 -3.09
CA GLN A 4 17.19 4.57 -3.63
C GLN A 4 16.16 5.66 -3.94
N GLN A 5 15.63 5.66 -5.15
CA GLN A 5 14.52 6.50 -5.56
C GLN A 5 13.22 5.71 -5.51
N ASN A 6 12.26 6.15 -4.68
CA ASN A 6 10.95 5.53 -4.59
C ASN A 6 9.98 6.16 -5.59
N LEU A 7 9.68 5.42 -6.66
CA LEU A 7 8.87 5.89 -7.79
C LEU A 7 7.37 5.67 -7.61
N PHE A 8 6.95 4.84 -6.65
CA PHE A 8 5.54 4.47 -6.48
C PHE A 8 4.61 5.65 -6.14
N TYR A 9 5.14 6.78 -5.64
CA TYR A 9 4.34 8.01 -5.45
C TYR A 9 4.22 8.85 -6.71
N GLN A 10 5.23 8.81 -7.59
CA GLN A 10 5.26 9.59 -8.83
C GLN A 10 4.54 8.85 -9.96
N PHE A 11 4.66 7.53 -9.97
CA PHE A 11 4.11 6.64 -10.99
C PHE A 11 3.29 5.52 -10.33
N PRO A 12 2.14 5.85 -9.73
CA PRO A 12 1.36 4.88 -8.96
C PRO A 12 0.82 3.71 -9.79
N ASP A 13 0.67 3.89 -11.11
CA ASP A 13 0.16 2.87 -12.04
C ASP A 13 1.27 1.99 -12.63
N LYS A 14 2.55 2.31 -12.35
CA LYS A 14 3.68 1.54 -12.85
C LYS A 14 3.82 0.23 -12.10
N THR A 15 3.62 -0.89 -12.78
CA THR A 15 3.69 -2.24 -12.22
C THR A 15 4.90 -3.03 -12.66
N GLU A 16 5.69 -2.52 -13.60
CA GLU A 16 6.89 -3.18 -14.12
C GLU A 16 8.06 -2.21 -14.15
N ILE A 17 9.24 -2.69 -13.77
CA ILE A 17 10.47 -1.92 -13.85
C ILE A 17 11.69 -2.85 -13.96
N THR A 18 12.66 -2.42 -14.73
CA THR A 18 14.01 -2.96 -14.72
C THR A 18 14.90 -1.99 -13.95
N SER A 19 15.57 -2.46 -12.90
CA SER A 19 16.36 -1.60 -12.02
C SER A 19 17.64 -2.29 -11.54
N LYS A 20 18.65 -1.48 -11.19
CA LYS A 20 19.92 -1.98 -10.65
C LYS A 20 19.81 -2.24 -9.16
N ILE A 21 20.43 -3.32 -8.70
CA ILE A 21 20.61 -3.60 -7.28
C ILE A 21 21.67 -2.65 -6.72
N ILE A 22 21.31 -1.95 -5.63
CA ILE A 22 22.23 -1.07 -4.89
C ILE A 22 22.74 -1.71 -3.59
N ALA A 23 22.03 -2.72 -3.08
CA ALA A 23 22.44 -3.49 -1.91
C ALA A 23 21.76 -4.87 -1.90
N THR A 24 22.44 -5.85 -1.33
CA THR A 24 21.95 -7.21 -1.14
C THR A 24 22.30 -7.69 0.26
N ARG A 25 21.42 -8.51 0.84
CA ARG A 25 21.69 -9.18 2.11
C ARG A 25 20.97 -10.53 2.17
N PRO A 26 21.50 -11.50 2.97
CA PRO A 26 20.72 -12.69 3.33
C PRO A 26 19.43 -12.30 4.08
N HIS A 27 18.37 -13.07 3.86
CA HIS A 27 17.09 -12.91 4.52
C HIS A 27 16.51 -14.28 4.89
N PHE A 28 15.57 -14.34 5.85
CA PHE A 28 14.92 -15.60 6.23
C PHE A 28 14.26 -16.31 5.04
N PHE A 29 13.74 -15.57 4.08
CA PHE A 29 13.16 -16.09 2.82
C PHE A 29 14.21 -16.29 1.70
N GLY A 30 15.50 -16.30 1.97
CA GLY A 30 16.55 -16.42 0.97
C GLY A 30 17.32 -15.11 0.78
N THR A 31 16.95 -14.29 -0.18
CA THR A 31 17.63 -13.03 -0.53
C THR A 31 16.75 -11.82 -0.28
N ALA A 32 17.33 -10.73 0.21
CA ALA A 32 16.69 -9.41 0.18
C ALA A 32 17.57 -8.42 -0.59
N ILE A 33 16.97 -7.69 -1.52
CA ILE A 33 17.64 -6.67 -2.33
C ILE A 33 17.03 -5.29 -2.12
N ALA A 34 17.84 -4.25 -2.28
CA ALA A 34 17.39 -2.89 -2.48
C ALA A 34 17.82 -2.44 -3.87
N VAL A 35 16.92 -1.82 -4.63
CA VAL A 35 17.16 -1.39 -6.01
C VAL A 35 17.23 0.13 -6.10
N GLU A 36 17.89 0.66 -7.12
CA GLU A 36 18.07 2.09 -7.33
C GLU A 36 16.74 2.81 -7.56
N GLU A 37 15.94 2.32 -8.51
CA GLU A 37 14.60 2.79 -8.80
C GLU A 37 13.59 1.77 -8.29
N ASN A 38 12.82 2.14 -7.25
CA ASN A 38 11.91 1.24 -6.57
C ASN A 38 10.44 1.62 -6.81
N ILE A 39 9.66 0.65 -7.30
CA ILE A 39 8.20 0.76 -7.43
C ILE A 39 7.45 -0.04 -6.35
N VAL A 40 8.15 -0.85 -5.55
CA VAL A 40 7.55 -1.76 -4.57
C VAL A 40 7.27 -1.01 -3.27
N ARG A 41 6.06 -1.13 -2.75
CA ARG A 41 5.65 -0.53 -1.48
C ARG A 41 5.61 -1.58 -0.37
N ALA A 42 6.27 -1.30 0.73
CA ALA A 42 6.15 -2.08 1.95
C ALA A 42 4.80 -1.84 2.64
N ALA A 43 4.38 -2.80 3.45
CA ALA A 43 3.22 -2.62 4.33
C ALA A 43 3.41 -1.42 5.27
N GLY A 44 2.32 -0.76 5.62
CA GLY A 44 2.32 0.34 6.57
C GLY A 44 1.15 1.30 6.39
N GLY A 45 0.76 1.95 7.50
CA GLY A 45 -0.38 2.87 7.51
C GLY A 45 -1.72 2.18 7.23
N GLY A 46 -1.87 0.93 7.67
CA GLY A 46 -3.08 0.14 7.43
C GLY A 46 -3.19 -0.46 6.03
N GLU A 47 -2.13 -0.37 5.22
CA GLU A 47 -2.09 -0.99 3.89
C GLU A 47 -1.15 -2.20 3.85
N PRO A 48 -1.52 -3.29 3.14
CA PRO A 48 -0.62 -4.40 2.87
C PRO A 48 0.52 -4.00 1.92
N ARG A 49 1.58 -4.79 1.90
CA ARG A 49 2.66 -4.66 0.93
C ARG A 49 2.18 -4.93 -0.50
N ASP A 50 2.95 -4.53 -1.48
CA ASP A 50 2.75 -4.98 -2.85
C ASP A 50 3.05 -6.47 -2.99
N VAL A 51 2.31 -7.11 -3.87
CA VAL A 51 2.51 -8.49 -4.34
C VAL A 51 3.13 -8.44 -5.73
N GLY A 52 4.02 -9.39 -6.04
CA GLY A 52 4.69 -9.42 -7.32
C GLY A 52 5.87 -10.40 -7.37
N LYS A 53 6.78 -10.19 -8.31
CA LYS A 53 7.93 -11.05 -8.57
C LYS A 53 9.19 -10.22 -8.83
N VAL A 54 10.35 -10.82 -8.53
CA VAL A 54 11.69 -10.35 -8.95
C VAL A 54 12.29 -11.43 -9.82
N ASN A 55 12.59 -11.15 -11.09
CA ASN A 55 13.09 -12.12 -12.06
C ASN A 55 12.26 -13.42 -12.10
N GLY A 56 10.92 -13.32 -11.94
CA GLY A 56 10.01 -14.46 -11.88
C GLY A 56 9.83 -15.08 -10.49
N SER A 57 10.72 -14.83 -9.51
CA SER A 57 10.61 -15.33 -8.14
C SER A 57 9.63 -14.50 -7.31
N PRO A 58 8.61 -15.11 -6.66
CA PRO A 58 7.60 -14.38 -5.89
C PRO A 58 8.20 -13.56 -4.74
N ILE A 59 7.74 -12.32 -4.58
CA ILE A 59 8.09 -11.47 -3.44
C ILE A 59 7.44 -12.04 -2.18
N GLN A 60 8.26 -12.47 -1.21
CA GLN A 60 7.81 -13.04 0.06
C GLN A 60 7.63 -11.97 1.14
N HIS A 61 8.49 -10.95 1.15
CA HIS A 61 8.44 -9.90 2.14
C HIS A 61 8.96 -8.57 1.59
N VAL A 62 8.44 -7.47 2.11
CA VAL A 62 8.92 -6.12 1.79
C VAL A 62 8.98 -5.31 3.07
N GLU A 63 10.12 -4.72 3.37
CA GLU A 63 10.30 -3.91 4.57
C GLU A 63 11.06 -2.61 4.30
N LYS A 64 10.84 -1.62 5.16
CA LYS A 64 11.63 -0.38 5.17
C LYS A 64 12.65 -0.44 6.31
N GLN A 65 13.93 -0.35 5.97
CA GLN A 65 15.00 -0.32 6.95
C GLN A 65 16.13 0.60 6.49
N ASN A 66 16.62 1.47 7.37
CA ASN A 66 17.72 2.40 7.10
C ASN A 66 17.52 3.25 5.83
N GLY A 67 16.30 3.75 5.62
CA GLY A 67 15.95 4.60 4.48
C GLY A 67 15.79 3.86 3.14
N LYS A 68 15.91 2.53 3.13
CA LYS A 68 15.71 1.69 1.94
C LYS A 68 14.47 0.81 2.07
N THR A 69 13.84 0.52 0.94
CA THR A 69 12.88 -0.55 0.79
C THR A 69 13.64 -1.81 0.37
N TRP A 70 13.53 -2.87 1.17
CA TRP A 70 14.12 -4.16 0.93
C TRP A 70 13.05 -5.12 0.45
N ILE A 71 13.34 -5.82 -0.64
CA ILE A 71 12.44 -6.77 -1.29
C ILE A 71 13.04 -8.16 -1.09
N ALA A 72 12.35 -9.02 -0.33
CA ALA A 72 12.80 -10.36 -0.03
C ALA A 72 12.03 -11.40 -0.84
N PHE A 73 12.75 -12.40 -1.36
CA PHE A 73 12.23 -13.50 -2.17
C PHE A 73 13.11 -14.73 -2.01
N ASP A 74 12.57 -15.89 -2.41
CA ASP A 74 13.25 -17.17 -2.28
C ASP A 74 14.18 -17.40 -3.48
N ASP A 75 15.46 -17.04 -3.28
CA ASP A 75 16.52 -17.28 -4.27
C ASP A 75 17.90 -17.20 -3.60
N ASP A 76 18.95 -17.71 -4.27
CA ASP A 76 20.32 -17.70 -3.76
C ASP A 76 20.90 -16.26 -3.76
N PRO A 77 21.31 -15.73 -2.60
CA PRO A 77 21.92 -14.41 -2.50
C PRO A 77 23.17 -14.23 -3.38
N ALA A 78 23.89 -15.30 -3.71
CA ALA A 78 25.07 -15.24 -4.55
C ALA A 78 24.77 -14.77 -5.98
N SER A 79 23.52 -14.94 -6.44
CA SER A 79 23.06 -14.52 -7.76
C SER A 79 22.73 -13.03 -7.87
N TYR A 80 22.58 -12.33 -6.74
CA TYR A 80 22.10 -10.95 -6.66
C TYR A 80 23.16 -10.02 -6.07
N LYS A 81 24.06 -9.54 -6.91
CA LYS A 81 25.15 -8.62 -6.49
C LYS A 81 24.79 -7.16 -6.80
N PRO A 82 25.34 -6.18 -6.08
CA PRO A 82 25.28 -4.78 -6.49
C PRO A 82 25.65 -4.60 -7.97
N ASP A 83 25.01 -3.66 -8.64
CA ASP A 83 25.08 -3.38 -10.08
C ASP A 83 24.45 -4.44 -11.01
N THR A 84 23.99 -5.57 -10.48
CA THR A 84 23.14 -6.51 -11.24
C THR A 84 21.80 -5.86 -11.55
N VAL A 85 21.28 -6.07 -12.73
CA VAL A 85 19.98 -5.60 -13.17
C VAL A 85 18.94 -6.68 -12.88
N VAL A 86 17.80 -6.28 -12.31
CA VAL A 86 16.65 -7.15 -12.04
C VAL A 86 15.39 -6.57 -12.64
N GLU A 87 14.49 -7.45 -13.02
CA GLU A 87 13.14 -7.14 -13.43
C GLU A 87 12.20 -7.32 -12.24
N ILE A 88 11.35 -6.33 -12.00
CA ILE A 88 10.32 -6.37 -10.94
C ILE A 88 8.96 -6.21 -11.61
N GLU A 89 8.09 -7.19 -11.39
CA GLU A 89 6.72 -7.22 -11.86
C GLU A 89 5.78 -7.24 -10.64
N LEU A 90 4.83 -6.33 -10.59
CA LEU A 90 3.83 -6.27 -9.51
C LEU A 90 2.48 -6.75 -10.02
N ASP A 91 1.73 -7.40 -9.13
CA ASP A 91 0.34 -7.77 -9.37
C ASP A 91 -0.51 -6.49 -9.49
N ARG A 92 -0.96 -6.22 -10.72
CA ARG A 92 -1.75 -5.04 -11.06
C ARG A 92 -3.10 -5.05 -10.34
N ASP A 93 -3.79 -6.18 -10.34
CA ASP A 93 -5.14 -6.30 -9.79
C ASP A 93 -5.11 -6.10 -8.27
N HIS A 94 -4.15 -6.73 -7.57
CA HIS A 94 -3.93 -6.53 -6.14
C HIS A 94 -3.63 -5.05 -5.82
N ARG A 95 -2.74 -4.40 -6.59
CA ARG A 95 -2.38 -2.99 -6.40
C ARG A 95 -3.58 -2.08 -6.61
N ASP A 96 -4.37 -2.29 -7.66
CA ASP A 96 -5.55 -1.48 -7.98
C ASP A 96 -6.66 -1.68 -6.95
N GLN A 97 -6.90 -2.90 -6.49
CA GLN A 97 -7.85 -3.18 -5.40
C GLN A 97 -7.43 -2.47 -4.11
N ARG A 98 -6.16 -2.60 -3.72
CA ARG A 98 -5.62 -1.92 -2.52
C ARG A 98 -5.82 -0.40 -2.60
N ARG A 99 -5.52 0.23 -3.74
CA ARG A 99 -5.70 1.68 -3.95
C ARG A 99 -7.16 2.10 -3.85
N ARG A 100 -8.08 1.32 -4.43
CA ARG A 100 -9.52 1.56 -4.32
C ARG A 100 -10.01 1.45 -2.89
N LEU A 101 -9.59 0.39 -2.18
CA LEU A 101 -9.93 0.21 -0.77
C LEU A 101 -9.36 1.33 0.10
N HIS A 102 -8.14 1.78 -0.13
CA HIS A 102 -7.56 2.90 0.61
C HIS A 102 -8.42 4.17 0.48
N THR A 103 -8.80 4.53 -0.74
CA THR A 103 -9.72 5.65 -0.97
C THR A 103 -11.09 5.40 -0.32
N GLY A 104 -11.61 4.18 -0.43
CA GLY A 104 -12.88 3.77 0.18
C GLY A 104 -12.85 3.87 1.71
N VAL A 105 -11.75 3.48 2.35
CA VAL A 105 -11.55 3.63 3.81
C VAL A 105 -11.64 5.10 4.24
N HIS A 106 -10.91 5.98 3.56
CA HIS A 106 -10.98 7.42 3.88
C HIS A 106 -12.38 8.00 3.69
N LEU A 107 -13.07 7.57 2.63
CA LEU A 107 -14.45 7.97 2.38
C LEU A 107 -15.39 7.46 3.48
N ALA A 108 -15.29 6.19 3.87
CA ALA A 108 -16.09 5.58 4.91
C ALA A 108 -15.89 6.29 6.27
N ILE A 109 -14.63 6.54 6.63
CA ILE A 109 -14.29 7.30 7.85
C ILE A 109 -14.91 8.69 7.81
N ARG A 110 -14.83 9.39 6.70
CA ARG A 110 -15.43 10.72 6.56
C ARG A 110 -16.95 10.68 6.67
N CYS A 111 -17.62 9.69 6.07
CA CYS A 111 -19.06 9.50 6.19
C CYS A 111 -19.46 9.16 7.63
N ALA A 112 -18.67 8.32 8.33
CA ALA A 112 -18.89 8.01 9.73
C ALA A 112 -18.78 9.26 10.63
N TYR A 113 -17.76 10.09 10.45
CA TYR A 113 -17.63 11.37 11.17
C TYR A 113 -18.77 12.36 10.88
N ASN A 114 -19.38 12.31 9.71
CA ASN A 114 -20.53 13.14 9.39
C ASN A 114 -21.84 12.58 9.98
N HIS A 115 -21.89 11.28 10.28
CA HIS A 115 -23.07 10.59 10.80
C HIS A 115 -23.12 10.56 12.33
N PHE A 116 -21.97 10.41 12.98
CA PHE A 116 -21.83 10.35 14.44
C PHE A 116 -21.05 11.58 14.94
N ASP A 117 -21.64 12.28 15.92
CA ASP A 117 -21.00 13.46 16.50
C ASP A 117 -19.80 13.14 17.39
N ASP A 118 -19.74 11.91 17.94
CA ASP A 118 -18.78 11.49 18.96
C ASP A 118 -17.92 10.28 18.56
N ILE A 119 -17.94 9.87 17.29
CA ILE A 119 -17.14 8.72 16.84
C ILE A 119 -15.64 9.03 16.89
N ARG A 120 -14.88 8.08 17.43
CA ARG A 120 -13.42 8.09 17.40
C ARG A 120 -12.92 6.86 16.65
N ILE A 121 -12.37 7.05 15.49
CA ILE A 121 -11.72 5.95 14.74
C ILE A 121 -10.39 5.63 15.42
N THR A 122 -10.20 4.36 15.78
CA THR A 122 -9.00 3.86 16.47
C THR A 122 -8.05 3.13 15.53
N GLU A 123 -8.59 2.47 14.51
CA GLU A 123 -7.81 1.67 13.56
C GLU A 123 -8.52 1.61 12.21
N ALA A 124 -7.73 1.53 11.15
CA ALA A 124 -8.22 1.20 9.82
C ALA A 124 -7.14 0.41 9.08
N GLU A 125 -7.51 -0.75 8.55
CA GLU A 125 -6.58 -1.64 7.84
C GLU A 125 -7.24 -2.27 6.62
N ILE A 126 -6.44 -2.57 5.62
CA ILE A 126 -6.82 -3.34 4.43
C ILE A 126 -6.25 -4.74 4.61
N THR A 127 -7.06 -5.77 4.33
CA THR A 127 -6.62 -7.17 4.41
C THR A 127 -5.44 -7.45 3.47
N GLU A 128 -4.63 -8.44 3.80
CA GLU A 128 -3.38 -8.74 3.05
C GLU A 128 -3.65 -9.10 1.58
N ASP A 129 -4.78 -9.74 1.31
CA ASP A 129 -5.26 -10.08 -0.04
C ASP A 129 -5.93 -8.90 -0.78
N ALA A 130 -6.00 -7.73 -0.14
CA ALA A 130 -6.70 -6.55 -0.62
C ALA A 130 -8.18 -6.81 -1.01
N SER A 131 -8.85 -7.78 -0.39
CA SER A 131 -10.25 -8.11 -0.67
C SER A 131 -11.24 -7.27 0.14
N SER A 132 -10.82 -6.76 1.31
CA SER A 132 -11.67 -5.99 2.21
C SER A 132 -10.86 -5.00 3.06
N ALA A 133 -11.56 -4.12 3.75
CA ALA A 133 -10.98 -3.22 4.73
C ALA A 133 -11.79 -3.26 6.02
N ILE A 134 -11.10 -3.12 7.15
CA ILE A 134 -11.68 -3.12 8.49
C ILE A 134 -11.44 -1.74 9.10
N ILE A 135 -12.50 -1.11 9.60
CA ILE A 135 -12.42 0.16 10.32
C ILE A 135 -12.97 -0.09 11.73
N LYS A 136 -12.16 0.20 12.74
CA LYS A 136 -12.56 0.10 14.16
C LYS A 136 -12.71 1.49 14.74
N GLY A 137 -13.70 1.66 15.58
CA GLY A 137 -13.96 2.93 16.26
C GLY A 137 -14.81 2.75 17.48
N GLU A 138 -14.90 3.81 18.28
CA GLU A 138 -15.69 3.91 19.49
C GLU A 138 -16.73 5.01 19.32
N VAL A 139 -17.93 4.79 19.80
CA VAL A 139 -19.05 5.74 19.83
C VAL A 139 -19.87 5.50 21.10
N SER A 140 -20.50 6.53 21.65
CA SER A 140 -21.21 6.45 22.97
C SER A 140 -22.44 5.57 22.96
N ARG A 141 -22.96 5.21 21.79
CA ARG A 141 -24.16 4.35 21.66
C ARG A 141 -23.88 3.14 20.76
N ALA A 142 -24.71 2.13 20.84
CA ALA A 142 -24.61 0.99 19.92
C ALA A 142 -24.89 1.44 18.48
N ILE A 143 -24.08 0.92 17.56
CA ILE A 143 -24.26 1.09 16.12
C ILE A 143 -25.31 0.07 15.66
N ASP A 144 -26.32 0.52 14.96
CA ASP A 144 -27.38 -0.33 14.42
C ASP A 144 -27.32 -0.46 12.89
N LYS A 145 -28.24 -1.27 12.34
CA LYS A 145 -28.30 -1.47 10.88
C LYS A 145 -28.69 -0.20 10.11
N GLY A 146 -29.43 0.70 10.74
CA GLY A 146 -29.81 1.98 10.17
C GLY A 146 -28.60 2.90 9.98
N ASP A 147 -27.70 2.94 10.96
CA ASP A 147 -26.46 3.70 10.88
C ASP A 147 -25.60 3.22 9.70
N ILE A 148 -25.43 1.91 9.58
CA ILE A 148 -24.66 1.32 8.48
C ILE A 148 -25.29 1.65 7.13
N ALA A 149 -26.63 1.57 7.02
CA ALA A 149 -27.33 1.91 5.78
C ALA A 149 -27.17 3.39 5.40
N GLN A 150 -27.19 4.29 6.37
CA GLN A 150 -26.99 5.73 6.14
C GLN A 150 -25.54 6.03 5.64
N ILE A 151 -24.56 5.41 6.26
CA ILE A 151 -23.15 5.55 5.84
C ILE A 151 -22.97 4.99 4.42
N ASP A 152 -23.49 3.79 4.12
CA ASP A 152 -23.43 3.19 2.79
C ASP A 152 -24.08 4.08 1.73
N MET A 153 -25.28 4.63 2.03
CA MET A 153 -25.97 5.54 1.12
C MET A 153 -25.17 6.81 0.85
N ALA A 154 -24.56 7.39 1.88
CA ALA A 154 -23.71 8.56 1.76
C ALA A 154 -22.46 8.27 0.88
N MET A 155 -21.81 7.13 1.12
CA MET A 155 -20.66 6.69 0.32
C MET A 155 -21.06 6.50 -1.16
N ARG A 156 -22.14 5.78 -1.45
CA ARG A 156 -22.64 5.57 -2.83
C ARG A 156 -22.99 6.87 -3.51
N SER A 157 -23.57 7.82 -2.82
CA SER A 157 -23.89 9.15 -3.35
C SER A 157 -22.64 9.93 -3.78
N ILE A 158 -21.52 9.78 -3.05
CA ILE A 158 -20.24 10.43 -3.37
C ILE A 158 -19.55 9.70 -4.54
N VAL A 159 -19.49 8.38 -4.51
CA VAL A 159 -18.90 7.56 -5.57
C VAL A 159 -19.62 7.78 -6.90
N GLY A 160 -20.96 7.86 -6.90
CA GLY A 160 -21.74 8.09 -8.09
C GLY A 160 -21.54 9.47 -8.75
N LYS A 161 -20.84 10.39 -8.07
CA LYS A 161 -20.46 11.70 -8.65
C LYS A 161 -19.15 11.65 -9.44
N GLU A 162 -18.44 10.54 -9.43
CA GLU A 162 -17.17 10.33 -10.14
C GLU A 162 -16.15 11.46 -9.91
N LEU A 163 -16.06 11.95 -8.68
CA LEU A 163 -15.19 13.07 -8.32
C LEU A 163 -13.71 12.70 -8.50
N PRO A 164 -12.90 13.60 -9.09
CA PRO A 164 -11.47 13.35 -9.22
C PRO A 164 -10.79 13.32 -7.85
N VAL A 165 -9.88 12.36 -7.65
CA VAL A 165 -9.01 12.31 -6.48
C VAL A 165 -7.70 13.00 -6.81
N SER A 166 -7.36 14.06 -6.07
CA SER A 166 -6.13 14.81 -6.26
C SER A 166 -5.29 14.83 -4.98
N LEU A 167 -3.97 14.86 -5.15
CA LEU A 167 -3.00 14.99 -4.07
C LEU A 167 -2.45 16.41 -4.06
N SER A 168 -2.56 17.10 -2.93
CA SER A 168 -1.92 18.40 -2.73
C SER A 168 -1.02 18.35 -1.52
N ARG A 169 0.17 18.99 -1.59
CA ARG A 169 1.00 19.21 -0.42
C ARG A 169 0.43 20.38 0.38
N ALA A 170 0.15 20.16 1.66
CA ALA A 170 -0.11 21.27 2.56
C ALA A 170 1.13 22.18 2.59
N LYS A 171 0.94 23.48 2.34
CA LYS A 171 2.03 24.45 2.61
C LYS A 171 2.21 24.46 4.12
N SER A 172 3.45 24.17 4.58
CA SER A 172 3.82 24.44 5.98
C SER A 172 3.61 25.93 6.24
N VAL A 173 2.76 26.22 7.20
CA VAL A 173 2.57 27.57 7.77
C VAL A 173 3.76 27.87 8.67
#